data_e8bf31fef66e10f421cfabdeb88eef6c
#
_entry.id   e8bf31fef66e10f421cfabdeb88eef6c
#
_cell.length_a   1.000
_cell.length_b   1.000
_cell.length_c   1.000
_cell.angle_alpha   90.00
_cell.angle_beta   90.00
_cell.angle_gamma   90.00
#
_symmetry.space_group_name_H-M   'P 1'
#
loop_
_entity.id
_entity.type
_entity.pdbx_description
1 polymer ?
#
loop_
_entity_poly.entity_id
_entity_poly.type
_entity_poly.pdbx_seq_one_letter_code
_entity_poly.pdbx_strand_id
1 'polypeptide(L)'
;MGIGRAGARTLDLGTGTGTIARSLAQRGCDSIGLDRSAPLMEEARRMDREAGVTVRYVEAAAEDTGFPEASFDLVIAGQCWFWFDRPRVASEARRILKPGGHLVIAHFDWIPLPGNVADLTEKLIEKHNPKWKLGGSLGIHPRCLADMALSGFRRLETFSFDLDVSYSHEAWRGRIRASAGVGASLSPEGVIVFDRELQALLAEKFPQEPLAVLHRVFAAIGKAA
;
A
#
# COMPACT_ATOMS: atom_id res chain seq x y z
N MET A 1 1.63 17.68 11.65
CA MET A 1 0.23 17.36 11.34
C MET A 1 -0.32 16.43 12.41
N GLY A 2 -1.53 16.64 12.92
CA GLY A 2 -2.11 15.81 13.99
C GLY A 2 -3.07 14.74 13.46
N ILE A 3 -2.75 14.08 12.34
CA ILE A 3 -3.56 13.06 11.69
C ILE A 3 -3.35 11.73 12.40
N GLY A 4 -4.43 10.97 12.66
CA GLY A 4 -4.35 9.68 13.35
C GLY A 4 -3.95 9.78 14.82
N ARG A 5 -4.54 10.72 15.55
CA ARG A 5 -4.36 10.86 17.02
C ARG A 5 -5.11 9.76 17.75
N ALA A 6 -4.66 9.42 18.96
CA ALA A 6 -5.40 8.53 19.84
C ALA A 6 -6.87 8.98 19.98
N GLY A 7 -7.79 8.04 19.91
CA GLY A 7 -9.24 8.27 19.90
C GLY A 7 -9.83 8.68 18.54
N ALA A 8 -9.02 8.97 17.51
CA ALA A 8 -9.54 9.21 16.17
C ALA A 8 -10.16 7.95 15.56
N ARG A 9 -11.30 8.09 14.90
CA ARG A 9 -11.93 7.01 14.15
C ARG A 9 -11.38 6.97 12.74
N THR A 10 -10.77 5.85 12.37
CA THR A 10 -10.00 5.72 11.13
C THR A 10 -10.47 4.55 10.27
N LEU A 11 -10.42 4.72 8.95
CA LEU A 11 -10.74 3.68 7.97
C LEU A 11 -9.55 3.48 7.03
N ASP A 12 -9.07 2.25 6.93
CA ASP A 12 -8.04 1.81 5.98
C ASP A 12 -8.72 1.09 4.81
N LEU A 13 -8.75 1.75 3.64
CA LEU A 13 -9.34 1.22 2.40
C LEU A 13 -8.35 0.30 1.69
N GLY A 14 -8.82 -0.88 1.28
CA GLY A 14 -7.95 -1.90 0.70
C GLY A 14 -6.90 -2.36 1.70
N THR A 15 -7.34 -2.63 2.91
CA THR A 15 -6.47 -2.86 4.08
C THR A 15 -5.56 -4.09 3.95
N GLY A 16 -5.92 -5.06 3.08
CA GLY A 16 -5.17 -6.29 2.88
C GLY A 16 -4.96 -7.05 4.19
N THR A 17 -3.70 -7.27 4.55
CA THR A 17 -3.30 -7.91 5.81
C THR A 17 -3.26 -6.96 7.01
N GLY A 18 -3.87 -5.79 6.91
CA GLY A 18 -4.11 -4.89 8.03
C GLY A 18 -2.92 -4.05 8.50
N THR A 19 -1.88 -3.89 7.70
CA THR A 19 -0.64 -3.23 8.14
C THR A 19 -0.88 -1.80 8.64
N ILE A 20 -1.64 -0.99 7.91
CA ILE A 20 -1.92 0.40 8.29
C ILE A 20 -2.95 0.44 9.41
N ALA A 21 -4.06 -0.30 9.28
CA ALA A 21 -5.11 -0.36 10.30
C ALA A 21 -4.54 -0.78 11.66
N ARG A 22 -3.69 -1.81 11.70
CA ARG A 22 -2.98 -2.27 12.89
C ARG A 22 -2.08 -1.19 13.48
N SER A 23 -1.29 -0.51 12.64
CA SER A 23 -0.39 0.56 13.10
C SER A 23 -1.16 1.75 13.69
N LEU A 24 -2.34 2.07 13.15
CA LEU A 24 -3.23 3.09 13.70
C LEU A 24 -3.84 2.65 15.04
N ALA A 25 -4.27 1.38 15.15
CA ALA A 25 -4.78 0.82 16.40
C ALA A 25 -3.72 0.82 17.51
N GLN A 26 -2.46 0.47 17.19
CA GLN A 26 -1.33 0.57 18.11
C GLN A 26 -1.08 1.99 18.63
N ARG A 27 -1.48 3.01 17.88
CA ARG A 27 -1.42 4.42 18.28
C ARG A 27 -2.66 4.89 19.03
N GLY A 28 -3.59 3.98 19.34
CA GLY A 28 -4.81 4.26 20.08
C GLY A 28 -5.96 4.81 19.24
N CYS A 29 -5.94 4.64 17.92
CA CYS A 29 -7.09 4.96 17.06
C CYS A 29 -8.18 3.88 17.15
N ASP A 30 -9.44 4.27 16.98
CA ASP A 30 -10.56 3.37 16.65
C ASP A 30 -10.43 3.02 15.17
N SER A 31 -9.69 1.94 14.86
CA SER A 31 -9.29 1.61 13.51
C SER A 31 -10.15 0.51 12.89
N ILE A 32 -10.61 0.76 11.66
CA ILE A 32 -11.35 -0.19 10.84
C ILE A 32 -10.57 -0.44 9.57
N GLY A 33 -10.40 -1.72 9.19
CA GLY A 33 -9.89 -2.12 7.88
C GLY A 33 -11.02 -2.58 6.97
N LEU A 34 -10.99 -2.17 5.71
CA LEU A 34 -11.95 -2.58 4.69
C LEU A 34 -11.23 -3.19 3.50
N ASP A 35 -11.68 -4.36 3.07
CA ASP A 35 -11.16 -5.05 1.88
C ASP A 35 -12.24 -5.93 1.26
N ARG A 36 -12.06 -6.31 -0.01
CA ARG A 36 -12.90 -7.31 -0.70
C ARG A 36 -12.44 -8.74 -0.44
N SER A 37 -11.22 -8.92 0.06
CA SER A 37 -10.59 -10.21 0.24
C SER A 37 -10.75 -10.71 1.68
N ALA A 38 -11.76 -11.56 1.91
CA ALA A 38 -11.92 -12.24 3.20
C ALA A 38 -10.67 -12.99 3.65
N PRO A 39 -9.92 -13.73 2.77
CA PRO A 39 -8.69 -14.41 3.18
C PRO A 39 -7.58 -13.46 3.68
N LEU A 40 -7.40 -12.28 3.06
CA LEU A 40 -6.42 -11.30 3.54
C LEU A 40 -6.82 -10.73 4.91
N MET A 41 -8.10 -10.47 5.11
CA MET A 41 -8.60 -9.98 6.41
C MET A 41 -8.52 -11.06 7.51
N GLU A 42 -8.62 -12.34 7.17
CA GLU A 42 -8.39 -13.41 8.16
C GLU A 42 -6.92 -13.44 8.60
N GLU A 43 -6.00 -13.30 7.68
CA GLU A 43 -4.58 -13.15 7.99
C GLU A 43 -4.31 -11.88 8.81
N ALA A 44 -4.99 -10.77 8.48
CA ALA A 44 -4.91 -9.54 9.27
C ALA A 44 -5.32 -9.77 10.72
N ARG A 45 -6.43 -10.48 10.98
CA ARG A 45 -6.88 -10.83 12.34
C ARG A 45 -5.87 -11.70 13.08
N ARG A 46 -5.21 -12.62 12.37
CA ARG A 46 -4.14 -13.45 12.96
C ARG A 46 -2.98 -12.56 13.42
N MET A 47 -2.51 -11.68 12.55
CA MET A 47 -1.41 -10.76 12.85
C MET A 47 -1.77 -9.74 13.94
N ASP A 48 -3.04 -9.34 14.07
CA ASP A 48 -3.50 -8.45 15.13
C ASP A 48 -3.43 -9.12 16.50
N ARG A 49 -3.82 -10.41 16.58
CA ARG A 49 -3.66 -11.19 17.82
C ARG A 49 -2.22 -11.27 18.27
N GLU A 50 -1.29 -11.48 17.34
CA GLU A 50 0.16 -11.52 17.63
C GLU A 50 0.68 -10.16 18.08
N ALA A 51 0.12 -9.07 17.53
CA ALA A 51 0.49 -7.69 17.89
C ALA A 51 -0.21 -7.17 19.16
N GLY A 52 -1.14 -7.94 19.75
CA GLY A 52 -1.89 -7.55 20.94
C GLY A 52 -2.84 -6.38 20.72
N VAL A 53 -3.37 -6.21 19.50
CA VAL A 53 -4.31 -5.13 19.16
C VAL A 53 -5.61 -5.69 18.60
N THR A 54 -6.65 -4.86 18.59
CA THR A 54 -7.94 -5.19 18.00
C THR A 54 -8.26 -4.20 16.86
N VAL A 55 -8.48 -4.74 15.67
CA VAL A 55 -8.98 -4.00 14.51
C VAL A 55 -10.27 -4.65 14.03
N ARG A 56 -11.26 -3.84 13.70
CA ARG A 56 -12.50 -4.32 13.06
C ARG A 56 -12.28 -4.39 11.56
N TYR A 57 -12.54 -5.55 10.93
CA TYR A 57 -12.48 -5.72 9.49
C TYR A 57 -13.87 -5.86 8.89
N VAL A 58 -14.08 -5.19 7.74
CA VAL A 58 -15.34 -5.16 6.99
C VAL A 58 -15.08 -5.59 5.57
N GLU A 59 -15.83 -6.57 5.07
CA GLU A 59 -15.79 -6.99 3.67
C GLU A 59 -16.72 -6.11 2.85
N ALA A 60 -16.15 -5.20 2.07
CA ALA A 60 -16.89 -4.29 1.20
C ALA A 60 -16.00 -3.73 0.09
N ALA A 61 -16.62 -3.06 -0.88
CA ALA A 61 -15.93 -2.29 -1.90
C ALA A 61 -15.58 -0.89 -1.36
N ALA A 62 -14.41 -0.37 -1.74
CA ALA A 62 -14.01 1.00 -1.36
C ALA A 62 -14.90 2.07 -2.03
N GLU A 63 -15.54 1.72 -3.15
CA GLU A 63 -16.48 2.54 -3.92
C GLU A 63 -17.86 2.67 -3.27
N ASP A 64 -18.20 1.78 -2.34
CA ASP A 64 -19.46 1.73 -1.58
C ASP A 64 -19.21 1.02 -0.26
N THR A 65 -18.80 1.79 0.73
CA THR A 65 -18.33 1.26 2.02
C THR A 65 -19.45 0.84 2.97
N GLY A 66 -20.68 1.29 2.73
CA GLY A 66 -21.84 1.09 3.61
C GLY A 66 -21.78 1.87 4.92
N PHE A 67 -20.77 2.71 5.16
CA PHE A 67 -20.71 3.54 6.37
C PHE A 67 -21.57 4.80 6.24
N PRO A 68 -22.14 5.30 7.36
CA PRO A 68 -22.86 6.59 7.37
C PRO A 68 -21.95 7.76 6.99
N GLU A 69 -22.58 8.85 6.56
CA GLU A 69 -21.88 10.12 6.35
C GLU A 69 -21.18 10.61 7.62
N ALA A 70 -20.11 11.39 7.46
CA ALA A 70 -19.39 12.05 8.55
C ALA A 70 -18.99 11.10 9.70
N SER A 71 -18.58 9.85 9.37
CA SER A 71 -18.27 8.81 10.34
C SER A 71 -16.80 8.79 10.78
N PHE A 72 -15.88 9.28 9.95
CA PHE A 72 -14.44 9.11 10.15
C PHE A 72 -13.70 10.44 10.25
N ASP A 73 -12.66 10.44 11.08
CA ASP A 73 -11.70 11.54 11.19
C ASP A 73 -10.59 11.41 10.14
N LEU A 74 -10.28 10.15 9.76
CA LEU A 74 -9.25 9.80 8.79
C LEU A 74 -9.71 8.62 7.92
N VAL A 75 -9.58 8.78 6.62
CA VAL A 75 -9.63 7.68 5.64
C VAL A 75 -8.25 7.59 5.00
N ILE A 76 -7.70 6.39 4.93
CA ILE A 76 -6.38 6.15 4.34
C ILE A 76 -6.45 5.03 3.30
N ALA A 77 -5.68 5.15 2.23
CA ALA A 77 -5.48 4.12 1.20
C ALA A 77 -3.97 3.94 0.98
N GLY A 78 -3.42 2.80 1.42
CA GLY A 78 -2.01 2.48 1.30
C GLY A 78 -1.74 1.45 0.21
N GLN A 79 -0.95 1.78 -0.83
CA GLN A 79 -0.55 0.90 -1.93
C GLN A 79 -1.71 0.34 -2.79
N CYS A 80 -2.94 0.85 -2.66
CA CYS A 80 -4.12 0.29 -3.32
C CYS A 80 -4.88 1.29 -4.21
N TRP A 81 -4.56 2.59 -4.15
CA TRP A 81 -5.35 3.64 -4.80
C TRP A 81 -5.59 3.41 -6.29
N PHE A 82 -4.60 2.93 -7.02
CA PHE A 82 -4.69 2.72 -8.48
C PHE A 82 -5.45 1.45 -8.91
N TRP A 83 -5.88 0.63 -7.95
CA TRP A 83 -6.75 -0.52 -8.20
C TRP A 83 -8.23 -0.18 -8.15
N PHE A 84 -8.58 1.02 -7.65
CA PHE A 84 -9.96 1.47 -7.46
C PHE A 84 -10.51 2.23 -8.66
N ASP A 85 -11.85 2.32 -8.74
CA ASP A 85 -12.53 3.40 -9.46
C ASP A 85 -12.31 4.70 -8.66
N ARG A 86 -11.20 5.37 -8.94
CA ARG A 86 -10.68 6.50 -8.15
C ARG A 86 -11.67 7.65 -7.97
N PRO A 87 -12.43 8.10 -9.01
CA PRO A 87 -13.47 9.10 -8.83
C PRO A 87 -14.55 8.67 -7.82
N ARG A 88 -15.00 7.42 -7.89
CA ARG A 88 -16.02 6.89 -6.99
C ARG A 88 -15.49 6.75 -5.56
N VAL A 89 -14.31 6.18 -5.39
CA VAL A 89 -13.68 6.04 -4.05
C VAL A 89 -13.39 7.38 -3.42
N ALA A 90 -12.91 8.37 -4.18
CA ALA A 90 -12.66 9.71 -3.66
C ALA A 90 -13.97 10.41 -3.22
N SER A 91 -15.05 10.23 -3.97
CA SER A 91 -16.38 10.74 -3.59
C SER A 91 -16.91 10.03 -2.33
N GLU A 92 -16.78 8.73 -2.24
CA GLU A 92 -17.19 7.94 -1.08
C GLU A 92 -16.36 8.32 0.15
N ALA A 93 -15.05 8.40 0.02
CA ALA A 93 -14.16 8.85 1.09
C ALA A 93 -14.57 10.23 1.62
N ARG A 94 -14.92 11.16 0.72
CA ARG A 94 -15.39 12.48 1.11
C ARG A 94 -16.73 12.41 1.85
N ARG A 95 -17.66 11.57 1.42
CA ARG A 95 -18.97 11.40 2.05
C ARG A 95 -18.86 10.90 3.49
N ILE A 96 -18.01 9.90 3.72
CA ILE A 96 -17.86 9.26 5.03
C ILE A 96 -16.93 10.04 5.98
N LEU A 97 -16.12 10.96 5.48
CA LEU A 97 -15.29 11.83 6.32
C LEU A 97 -16.13 12.90 7.00
N LYS A 98 -15.84 13.16 8.27
CA LYS A 98 -16.36 14.32 9.00
C LYS A 98 -15.88 15.61 8.33
N PRO A 99 -16.65 16.73 8.48
CA PRO A 99 -16.12 18.03 8.11
C PRO A 99 -14.75 18.27 8.73
N GLY A 100 -13.78 18.60 7.91
CA GLY A 100 -12.39 18.77 8.35
C GLY A 100 -11.58 17.49 8.53
N GLY A 101 -12.15 16.31 8.32
CA GLY A 101 -11.44 15.04 8.27
C GLY A 101 -10.49 14.93 7.07
N HIS A 102 -9.62 13.95 7.08
CA HIS A 102 -8.55 13.83 6.09
C HIS A 102 -8.64 12.53 5.28
N LEU A 103 -8.42 12.66 3.97
CA LEU A 103 -8.04 11.53 3.12
C LEU A 103 -6.52 11.51 2.98
N VAL A 104 -5.92 10.35 3.19
CA VAL A 104 -4.48 10.11 2.94
C VAL A 104 -4.34 9.01 1.90
N ILE A 105 -3.63 9.28 0.82
CA ILE A 105 -3.22 8.29 -0.17
C ILE A 105 -1.72 8.12 -0.03
N ALA A 106 -1.28 6.92 0.35
CA ALA A 106 0.12 6.65 0.65
C ALA A 106 0.69 5.53 -0.25
N HIS A 107 1.93 5.70 -0.62
CA HIS A 107 2.71 4.73 -1.38
C HIS A 107 4.06 4.48 -0.70
N PHE A 108 4.54 3.24 -0.82
CA PHE A 108 5.83 2.78 -0.33
C PHE A 108 6.46 1.91 -1.41
N ASP A 109 7.18 2.56 -2.32
CA ASP A 109 7.70 1.95 -3.52
C ASP A 109 9.20 1.71 -3.41
N TRP A 110 9.68 0.55 -3.87
CA TRP A 110 11.09 0.41 -4.18
C TRP A 110 11.45 1.29 -5.38
N ILE A 111 12.67 1.81 -5.42
CA ILE A 111 13.10 2.75 -6.47
C ILE A 111 14.11 2.08 -7.38
N PRO A 112 13.76 1.81 -8.65
CA PRO A 112 14.62 1.16 -9.62
C PRO A 112 15.60 2.17 -10.22
N LEU A 113 16.73 2.41 -9.53
CA LEU A 113 17.82 3.17 -10.11
C LEU A 113 18.75 2.24 -10.93
N PRO A 114 19.32 2.72 -12.05
CA PRO A 114 20.11 1.89 -12.93
C PRO A 114 21.15 1.01 -12.22
N GLY A 115 21.02 -0.30 -12.37
CA GLY A 115 21.94 -1.30 -11.82
C GLY A 115 21.70 -1.68 -10.35
N ASN A 116 20.74 -1.09 -9.65
CA ASN A 116 20.44 -1.49 -8.28
C ASN A 116 19.55 -2.77 -8.22
N VAL A 117 19.35 -3.28 -7.02
CA VAL A 117 18.54 -4.49 -6.77
C VAL A 117 17.15 -4.37 -7.37
N ALA A 118 16.48 -3.23 -7.19
CA ALA A 118 15.13 -3.00 -7.69
C ALA A 118 15.08 -2.99 -9.23
N ASP A 119 15.99 -2.29 -9.88
CA ASP A 119 16.09 -2.23 -11.36
C ASP A 119 16.30 -3.63 -11.97
N LEU A 120 17.25 -4.40 -11.44
CA LEU A 120 17.51 -5.74 -11.97
C LEU A 120 16.37 -6.70 -11.67
N THR A 121 15.67 -6.52 -10.54
CA THR A 121 14.47 -7.29 -10.22
C THR A 121 13.32 -6.95 -11.18
N GLU A 122 13.08 -5.67 -11.47
CA GLU A 122 12.04 -5.25 -12.42
C GLU A 122 12.30 -5.76 -13.83
N LYS A 123 13.53 -5.70 -14.30
CA LYS A 123 13.92 -6.29 -15.60
C LYS A 123 13.66 -7.80 -15.65
N LEU A 124 13.85 -8.50 -14.53
CA LEU A 124 13.51 -9.91 -14.45
C LEU A 124 11.99 -10.12 -14.45
N ILE A 125 11.22 -9.28 -13.75
CA ILE A 125 9.75 -9.32 -13.81
C ILE A 125 9.26 -9.11 -15.24
N GLU A 126 9.76 -8.10 -15.94
CA GLU A 126 9.41 -7.81 -17.35
C GLU A 126 9.74 -8.97 -18.29
N LYS A 127 10.85 -9.66 -18.08
CA LYS A 127 11.23 -10.86 -18.84
C LYS A 127 10.18 -11.98 -18.70
N HIS A 128 9.68 -12.23 -17.49
CA HIS A 128 8.69 -13.27 -17.20
C HIS A 128 7.25 -12.82 -17.44
N ASN A 129 6.99 -11.54 -17.32
CA ASN A 129 5.67 -10.93 -17.50
C ASN A 129 5.75 -9.67 -18.37
N PRO A 130 5.85 -9.80 -19.70
CA PRO A 130 5.94 -8.66 -20.62
C PRO A 130 4.70 -7.73 -20.60
N LYS A 131 3.59 -8.20 -20.01
CA LYS A 131 2.36 -7.40 -19.86
C LYS A 131 2.39 -6.50 -18.63
N TRP A 132 3.33 -6.70 -17.72
CA TRP A 132 3.47 -5.87 -16.53
C TRP A 132 3.87 -4.43 -16.90
N LYS A 133 3.11 -3.46 -16.38
CA LYS A 133 3.27 -2.02 -16.73
C LYS A 133 3.49 -1.15 -15.50
N LEU A 134 3.77 -1.75 -14.35
CA LEU A 134 3.95 -1.02 -13.09
C LEU A 134 5.42 -0.76 -12.74
N GLY A 135 6.35 -1.22 -13.57
CA GLY A 135 7.79 -0.97 -13.41
C GLY A 135 8.19 0.47 -13.69
N GLY A 136 9.39 0.83 -13.26
CA GLY A 136 10.00 2.14 -13.50
C GLY A 136 9.40 3.27 -12.65
N SER A 137 8.59 2.95 -11.65
CA SER A 137 8.06 3.97 -10.74
C SER A 137 9.19 4.61 -9.93
N LEU A 138 9.25 5.94 -9.94
CA LEU A 138 10.13 6.70 -9.05
C LEU A 138 9.45 7.09 -7.73
N GLY A 139 8.31 6.47 -7.40
CA GLY A 139 7.59 6.66 -6.15
C GLY A 139 6.98 8.06 -5.99
N ILE A 140 6.67 8.75 -7.07
CA ILE A 140 6.00 10.06 -7.08
C ILE A 140 4.67 9.92 -7.83
N HIS A 141 3.56 10.22 -7.17
CA HIS A 141 2.21 9.94 -7.65
C HIS A 141 1.34 11.21 -7.75
N PRO A 142 1.61 12.14 -8.67
CA PRO A 142 0.88 13.41 -8.76
C PRO A 142 -0.62 13.25 -9.11
N ARG A 143 -0.99 12.12 -9.71
CA ARG A 143 -2.40 11.83 -10.02
C ARG A 143 -3.28 11.73 -8.77
N CYS A 144 -2.73 11.34 -7.62
CA CYS A 144 -3.46 11.31 -6.36
C CYS A 144 -3.97 12.70 -5.96
N LEU A 145 -3.17 13.76 -6.22
CA LEU A 145 -3.59 15.14 -5.98
C LEU A 145 -4.74 15.59 -6.90
N ALA A 146 -4.65 15.21 -8.18
CA ALA A 146 -5.71 15.51 -9.14
C ALA A 146 -7.02 14.80 -8.76
N ASP A 147 -6.96 13.53 -8.39
CA ASP A 147 -8.13 12.76 -7.96
C ASP A 147 -8.79 13.41 -6.72
N MET A 148 -8.00 13.83 -5.73
CA MET A 148 -8.49 14.56 -4.55
C MET A 148 -9.11 15.91 -4.91
N ALA A 149 -8.41 16.71 -5.73
CA ALA A 149 -8.87 18.05 -6.11
C ALA A 149 -10.20 18.02 -6.86
N LEU A 150 -10.32 17.10 -7.83
CA LEU A 150 -11.53 16.90 -8.64
C LEU A 150 -12.71 16.41 -7.78
N SER A 151 -12.44 15.66 -6.71
CA SER A 151 -13.46 15.19 -5.78
C SER A 151 -13.79 16.17 -4.65
N GLY A 152 -13.25 17.39 -4.71
CA GLY A 152 -13.62 18.50 -3.80
C GLY A 152 -12.82 18.55 -2.50
N PHE A 153 -11.77 17.76 -2.33
CA PHE A 153 -10.83 17.94 -1.22
C PHE A 153 -10.08 19.26 -1.36
N ARG A 154 -9.71 19.85 -0.23
CA ARG A 154 -9.00 21.14 -0.13
C ARG A 154 -7.74 20.97 0.72
N ARG A 155 -6.90 22.03 0.76
CA ARG A 155 -5.64 22.05 1.52
C ARG A 155 -4.81 20.81 1.22
N LEU A 156 -4.57 20.58 -0.06
CA LEU A 156 -3.78 19.44 -0.51
C LEU A 156 -2.34 19.62 -0.11
N GLU A 157 -1.78 18.62 0.53
CA GLU A 157 -0.39 18.58 0.95
C GLU A 157 0.24 17.28 0.46
N THR A 158 1.54 17.30 0.18
CA THR A 158 2.31 16.09 -0.10
C THR A 158 3.60 16.11 0.68
N PHE A 159 4.09 14.93 0.98
CA PHE A 159 5.48 14.73 1.38
C PHE A 159 6.02 13.47 0.74
N SER A 160 7.34 13.43 0.58
CA SER A 160 8.05 12.22 0.23
C SER A 160 9.42 12.22 0.89
N PHE A 161 9.92 11.03 1.19
CA PHE A 161 11.28 10.83 1.66
C PHE A 161 11.76 9.44 1.29
N ASP A 162 13.06 9.33 1.17
CA ASP A 162 13.74 8.10 0.82
C ASP A 162 14.29 7.41 2.07
N LEU A 163 14.29 6.07 2.05
CA LEU A 163 14.96 5.27 3.07
C LEU A 163 15.45 3.96 2.47
N ASP A 164 16.56 3.47 2.98
CA ASP A 164 17.04 2.14 2.69
C ASP A 164 16.35 1.13 3.59
N VAL A 165 15.74 0.11 3.00
CA VAL A 165 15.10 -0.99 3.72
C VAL A 165 16.01 -2.21 3.64
N SER A 166 16.35 -2.74 4.80
CA SER A 166 17.16 -3.97 4.89
C SER A 166 16.32 -5.20 4.58
N TYR A 167 16.78 -6.02 3.64
CA TYR A 167 16.20 -7.33 3.34
C TYR A 167 17.28 -8.41 3.32
N SER A 168 16.96 -9.59 3.87
CA SER A 168 17.68 -10.79 3.43
C SER A 168 17.29 -11.12 1.98
N HIS A 169 18.09 -11.92 1.27
CA HIS A 169 17.72 -12.38 -0.08
C HIS A 169 16.34 -13.06 -0.07
N GLU A 170 16.08 -13.91 0.93
CA GLU A 170 14.78 -14.58 1.05
C GLU A 170 13.63 -13.60 1.33
N ALA A 171 13.82 -12.61 2.19
CA ALA A 171 12.80 -11.61 2.46
C ALA A 171 12.48 -10.76 1.22
N TRP A 172 13.49 -10.38 0.44
CA TRP A 172 13.29 -9.67 -0.83
C TRP A 172 12.55 -10.54 -1.84
N ARG A 173 12.99 -11.78 -2.04
CA ARG A 173 12.31 -12.75 -2.91
C ARG A 173 10.85 -12.96 -2.49
N GLY A 174 10.59 -13.13 -1.20
CA GLY A 174 9.23 -13.25 -0.64
C GLY A 174 8.35 -12.04 -0.97
N ARG A 175 8.90 -10.82 -0.81
CA ARG A 175 8.19 -9.60 -1.18
C ARG A 175 7.85 -9.56 -2.69
N ILE A 176 8.79 -9.97 -3.54
CA ILE A 176 8.58 -9.98 -4.99
C ILE A 176 7.59 -11.07 -5.40
N ARG A 177 7.66 -12.27 -4.81
CA ARG A 177 6.65 -13.33 -5.04
C ARG A 177 5.23 -12.87 -4.72
N ALA A 178 5.06 -12.01 -3.72
CA ALA A 178 3.76 -11.45 -3.34
C ALA A 178 3.33 -10.24 -4.20
N SER A 179 4.17 -9.78 -5.14
CA SER A 179 3.87 -8.59 -5.94
C SER A 179 2.87 -8.86 -7.07
N ALA A 180 2.26 -7.78 -7.56
CA ALA A 180 1.34 -7.84 -8.70
C ALA A 180 2.03 -8.32 -10.00
N GLY A 181 3.32 -8.06 -10.15
CA GLY A 181 4.09 -8.47 -11.33
C GLY A 181 4.39 -9.98 -11.38
N VAL A 182 4.36 -10.64 -10.23
CA VAL A 182 4.73 -12.05 -10.08
C VAL A 182 3.54 -12.86 -9.55
N GLY A 183 3.23 -12.81 -8.27
CA GLY A 183 2.26 -13.70 -7.64
C GLY A 183 0.83 -13.54 -8.14
N ALA A 184 0.42 -12.34 -8.52
CA ALA A 184 -0.92 -12.11 -9.07
C ALA A 184 -1.01 -12.31 -10.59
N SER A 185 0.12 -12.57 -11.29
CA SER A 185 0.16 -12.58 -12.75
C SER A 185 0.71 -13.86 -13.37
N LEU A 186 1.63 -14.55 -12.69
CA LEU A 186 2.26 -15.76 -13.20
C LEU A 186 1.53 -17.01 -12.70
N SER A 187 1.66 -18.11 -13.44
CA SER A 187 1.23 -19.42 -12.93
C SER A 187 2.09 -19.88 -11.73
N PRO A 188 1.62 -20.80 -10.91
CA PRO A 188 2.43 -21.34 -9.79
C PRO A 188 3.82 -21.82 -10.24
N GLU A 189 3.92 -22.50 -11.38
CA GLU A 189 5.17 -22.97 -11.97
C GLU A 189 6.03 -21.79 -12.43
N GLY A 190 5.41 -20.76 -13.03
CA GLY A 190 6.08 -19.52 -13.45
C GLY A 190 6.69 -18.77 -12.25
N VAL A 191 5.99 -18.73 -11.11
CA VAL A 191 6.52 -18.14 -9.87
C VAL A 191 7.75 -18.90 -9.38
N ILE A 192 7.74 -20.24 -9.43
CA ILE A 192 8.89 -21.06 -9.02
C ILE A 192 10.11 -20.79 -9.92
N VAL A 193 9.91 -20.74 -11.23
CA VAL A 193 11.00 -20.46 -12.19
C VAL A 193 11.56 -19.05 -11.97
N PHE A 194 10.68 -18.05 -11.88
CA PHE A 194 11.07 -16.68 -11.57
C PHE A 194 11.87 -16.57 -10.28
N ASP A 195 11.39 -17.20 -9.20
CA ASP A 195 12.04 -17.13 -7.88
C ASP A 195 13.45 -17.73 -7.90
N ARG A 196 13.65 -18.83 -8.64
CA ARG A 196 14.97 -19.46 -8.83
C ARG A 196 15.93 -18.54 -9.61
N GLU A 197 15.44 -17.88 -10.66
CA GLU A 197 16.24 -16.93 -11.42
C GLU A 197 16.58 -15.68 -10.58
N LEU A 198 15.63 -15.18 -9.79
CA LEU A 198 15.89 -14.07 -8.88
C LEU A 198 16.92 -14.44 -7.80
N GLN A 199 16.84 -15.65 -7.25
CA GLN A 199 17.84 -16.17 -6.31
C GLN A 199 19.24 -16.18 -6.92
N ALA A 200 19.38 -16.69 -8.14
CA ALA A 200 20.67 -16.73 -8.84
C ALA A 200 21.21 -15.32 -9.12
N LEU A 201 20.35 -14.42 -9.57
CA LEU A 201 20.68 -13.01 -9.82
C LEU A 201 21.20 -12.32 -8.55
N LEU A 202 20.51 -12.50 -7.43
CA LEU A 202 20.93 -11.90 -6.15
C LEU A 202 22.28 -12.45 -5.69
N ALA A 203 22.47 -13.77 -5.77
CA ALA A 203 23.75 -14.41 -5.39
C ALA A 203 24.92 -13.94 -6.25
N GLU A 204 24.70 -13.69 -7.55
CA GLU A 204 25.74 -13.24 -8.47
C GLU A 204 26.04 -11.75 -8.34
N LYS A 205 25.00 -10.90 -8.36
CA LYS A 205 25.17 -9.44 -8.47
C LYS A 205 25.20 -8.73 -7.12
N PHE A 206 24.60 -9.30 -6.10
CA PHE A 206 24.47 -8.72 -4.76
C PHE A 206 24.79 -9.75 -3.67
N PRO A 207 25.99 -10.32 -3.62
CA PRO A 207 26.31 -11.46 -2.74
C PRO A 207 26.29 -11.13 -1.25
N GLN A 208 26.25 -9.85 -0.89
CA GLN A 208 26.23 -9.42 0.51
C GLN A 208 24.81 -9.30 1.05
N GLU A 209 24.59 -9.74 2.29
CA GLU A 209 23.36 -9.56 3.05
C GLU A 209 23.63 -8.78 4.34
N PRO A 210 22.68 -7.97 4.80
CA PRO A 210 21.40 -7.68 4.16
C PRO A 210 21.55 -6.76 2.95
N LEU A 211 20.60 -6.88 2.00
CA LEU A 211 20.44 -5.92 0.91
C LEU A 211 19.95 -4.59 1.47
N ALA A 212 20.52 -3.47 1.05
CA ALA A 212 19.96 -2.15 1.25
C ALA A 212 19.14 -1.78 0.00
N VAL A 213 17.83 -1.83 0.10
CA VAL A 213 16.93 -1.55 -1.04
C VAL A 213 16.30 -0.18 -0.85
N LEU A 214 16.64 0.75 -1.74
CA LEU A 214 16.10 2.10 -1.72
C LEU A 214 14.57 2.06 -1.92
N HIS A 215 13.84 2.65 -0.98
CA HIS A 215 12.40 2.85 -1.04
C HIS A 215 12.08 4.34 -0.92
N ARG A 216 10.94 4.71 -1.47
CA ARG A 216 10.35 6.04 -1.27
C ARG A 216 8.97 5.90 -0.63
N VAL A 217 8.77 6.64 0.46
CA VAL A 217 7.44 6.95 0.97
C VAL A 217 6.93 8.17 0.22
N PHE A 218 5.74 8.08 -0.31
CA PHE A 218 4.98 9.22 -0.84
C PHE A 218 3.63 9.26 -0.16
N ALA A 219 3.17 10.44 0.23
CA ALA A 219 1.81 10.63 0.69
C ALA A 219 1.20 11.91 0.09
N ALA A 220 -0.04 11.78 -0.36
CA ALA A 220 -0.93 12.90 -0.67
C ALA A 220 -2.00 12.97 0.42
N ILE A 221 -2.26 14.17 0.92
CA ILE A 221 -3.21 14.45 2.01
C ILE A 221 -4.17 15.50 1.53
N GLY A 222 -5.47 15.27 1.72
CA GLY A 222 -6.52 16.23 1.41
C GLY A 222 -7.51 16.34 2.56
N LYS A 223 -8.04 17.54 2.79
CA LYS A 223 -9.04 17.82 3.82
C LYS A 223 -10.43 17.83 3.22
N ALA A 224 -11.38 17.11 3.83
CA ALA A 224 -12.80 17.24 3.51
C ALA A 224 -13.31 18.63 3.94
N ALA A 225 -14.01 19.31 3.03
CA ALA A 225 -14.59 20.63 3.29
C ALA A 225 -15.86 20.49 4.11
#